data_015db173312bf392818019f60abe90dc
#
_entry.id   015db173312bf392818019f60abe90dc
#
_cell.length_a   1.000
_cell.length_b   1.000
_cell.length_c   1.000
_cell.angle_alpha   90.00
_cell.angle_beta   90.00
_cell.angle_gamma   90.00
#
_symmetry.space_group_name_H-M   'P 1'
#
loop_
_entity.id
_entity.type
_entity.pdbx_description
1 polymer ?
#
loop_
_entity_poly.entity_id
_entity_poly.type
_entity_poly.pdbx_seq_one_letter_code
_entity_poly.pdbx_strand_id
1 'polypeptide(L)'
;MKPRIFTTSFASVYPLYIKKAERKGRTKAEVDTVIYWLTGYDEQGLQLQIEKGVDFETLFSEAPQMNPNAAKITGVICGVRVEQIDDPLMQKIRWLDKLVDELAKGKPMEKILRTQITRRGN
;
A
#
# COMPACT_ATOMS: atom_id res chain seq x y z
N MET A 1 -20.91 -8.79 8.44
CA MET A 1 -20.97 -8.04 7.18
C MET A 1 -19.59 -7.53 6.83
N LYS A 2 -19.20 -7.70 5.59
CA LYS A 2 -17.89 -7.23 5.13
C LYS A 2 -17.91 -5.72 4.93
N PRO A 3 -16.85 -5.00 5.34
CA PRO A 3 -16.69 -3.61 4.94
C PRO A 3 -16.72 -3.48 3.43
N ARG A 4 -17.32 -2.39 2.94
CA ARG A 4 -17.44 -2.16 1.51
C ARG A 4 -16.09 -2.19 0.78
N ILE A 5 -15.05 -1.66 1.43
CA ILE A 5 -13.74 -1.57 0.79
C ILE A 5 -13.20 -2.95 0.39
N PHE A 6 -13.57 -4.01 1.11
CA PHE A 6 -13.09 -5.36 0.81
C PHE A 6 -13.50 -5.79 -0.60
N THR A 7 -14.70 -5.44 -1.04
CA THR A 7 -15.22 -5.83 -2.35
C THR A 7 -15.14 -4.71 -3.38
N THR A 8 -14.51 -3.58 -3.02
CA THR A 8 -14.29 -2.50 -3.97
C THR A 8 -13.17 -2.89 -4.92
N SER A 9 -13.36 -2.63 -6.21
CA SER A 9 -12.34 -2.90 -7.22
C SER A 9 -11.08 -2.09 -6.94
N PHE A 10 -9.93 -2.76 -6.92
CA PHE A 10 -8.67 -2.06 -6.77
C PHE A 10 -8.46 -1.08 -7.93
N ALA A 11 -8.87 -1.47 -9.14
CA ALA A 11 -8.71 -0.62 -10.32
C ALA A 11 -9.45 0.71 -10.20
N SER A 12 -10.52 0.76 -9.39
CA SER A 12 -11.27 2.01 -9.20
C SER A 12 -10.58 2.95 -8.21
N VAL A 13 -9.79 2.41 -7.30
CA VAL A 13 -9.09 3.21 -6.28
C VAL A 13 -7.68 3.58 -6.70
N TYR A 14 -7.03 2.73 -7.46
CA TYR A 14 -5.65 2.93 -7.88
C TYR A 14 -5.41 4.32 -8.50
N PRO A 15 -6.26 4.81 -9.43
CA PRO A 15 -6.05 6.17 -9.97
C PRO A 15 -6.15 7.25 -8.91
N LEU A 16 -6.93 7.02 -7.85
CA LEU A 16 -7.06 8.00 -6.78
C LEU A 16 -5.77 8.09 -5.96
N TYR A 17 -5.11 6.96 -5.73
CA TYR A 17 -3.79 6.96 -5.09
C TYR A 17 -2.79 7.75 -5.92
N ILE A 18 -2.81 7.53 -7.24
CA ILE A 18 -1.90 8.23 -8.15
C ILE A 18 -2.16 9.73 -8.09
N LYS A 19 -3.42 10.14 -8.17
CA LYS A 19 -3.76 11.57 -8.12
C LYS A 19 -3.35 12.20 -6.82
N LYS A 20 -3.55 11.51 -5.69
CA LYS A 20 -3.16 12.03 -4.39
C LYS A 20 -1.66 12.29 -4.35
N ALA A 21 -0.86 11.36 -4.86
CA ALA A 21 0.58 11.52 -4.88
C ALA A 21 1.00 12.64 -5.83
N GLU A 22 0.40 12.68 -7.02
CA GLU A 22 0.79 13.68 -8.03
C GLU A 22 0.49 15.10 -7.61
N ARG A 23 -0.57 15.31 -6.83
CA ARG A 23 -0.87 16.64 -6.29
C ARG A 23 0.26 17.19 -5.44
N LYS A 24 1.08 16.32 -4.89
CA LYS A 24 2.18 16.69 -4.00
C LYS A 24 3.54 16.49 -4.66
N GLY A 25 3.56 16.36 -5.99
CA GLY A 25 4.80 16.25 -6.72
C GLY A 25 5.44 14.88 -6.74
N ARG A 26 4.72 13.85 -6.28
CA ARG A 26 5.23 12.48 -6.37
C ARG A 26 4.72 11.85 -7.67
N THR A 27 5.25 10.69 -8.00
CA THR A 27 5.00 10.08 -9.31
C THR A 27 4.22 8.78 -9.20
N LYS A 28 3.58 8.39 -10.30
CA LYS A 28 2.95 7.07 -10.40
C LYS A 28 3.95 5.96 -10.11
N ALA A 29 5.20 6.11 -10.60
CA ALA A 29 6.23 5.11 -10.35
C ALA A 29 6.49 4.93 -8.86
N GLU A 30 6.43 6.01 -8.09
CA GLU A 30 6.59 5.91 -6.64
C GLU A 30 5.41 5.22 -5.97
N VAL A 31 4.19 5.48 -6.43
CA VAL A 31 3.01 4.76 -5.95
C VAL A 31 3.16 3.26 -6.23
N ASP A 32 3.55 2.93 -7.46
CA ASP A 32 3.74 1.53 -7.84
C ASP A 32 4.81 0.87 -6.98
N THR A 33 5.88 1.59 -6.68
CA THR A 33 6.97 1.06 -5.87
C THR A 33 6.48 0.68 -4.47
N VAL A 34 5.64 1.51 -3.84
CA VAL A 34 5.15 1.16 -2.51
C VAL A 34 4.21 -0.05 -2.57
N ILE A 35 3.44 -0.19 -3.65
CA ILE A 35 2.57 -1.35 -3.83
C ILE A 35 3.41 -2.62 -4.01
N TYR A 36 4.43 -2.58 -4.85
CA TYR A 36 5.31 -3.73 -5.06
C TYR A 36 6.00 -4.14 -3.76
N TRP A 37 6.49 -3.15 -3.02
CA TRP A 37 7.15 -3.42 -1.74
C TRP A 37 6.20 -4.12 -0.77
N LEU A 38 4.96 -3.63 -0.68
CA LEU A 38 4.01 -4.14 0.30
C LEU A 38 3.55 -5.56 -0.05
N THR A 39 3.29 -5.82 -1.33
CA THR A 39 2.54 -7.01 -1.76
C THR A 39 3.40 -8.08 -2.42
N GLY A 40 4.57 -7.72 -2.90
CA GLY A 40 5.40 -8.66 -3.67
C GLY A 40 5.00 -8.79 -5.13
N TYR A 41 3.98 -8.07 -5.58
CA TYR A 41 3.69 -8.06 -7.02
C TYR A 41 4.82 -7.38 -7.77
N ASP A 42 5.09 -7.83 -8.99
CA ASP A 42 5.91 -7.08 -9.92
C ASP A 42 4.98 -6.28 -10.85
N GLU A 43 5.56 -5.57 -11.80
CA GLU A 43 4.78 -4.75 -12.71
C GLU A 43 3.73 -5.57 -13.46
N GLN A 44 4.13 -6.72 -13.98
CA GLN A 44 3.24 -7.56 -14.76
C GLN A 44 2.14 -8.15 -13.89
N GLY A 45 2.48 -8.58 -12.69
CA GLY A 45 1.51 -9.17 -11.78
C GLY A 45 0.48 -8.14 -11.33
N LEU A 46 0.91 -6.94 -11.01
CA LEU A 46 -0.03 -5.89 -10.61
C LEU A 46 -0.92 -5.49 -11.77
N GLN A 47 -0.34 -5.35 -12.97
CA GLN A 47 -1.12 -4.98 -14.14
C GLN A 47 -2.20 -6.00 -14.43
N LEU A 48 -1.88 -7.29 -14.26
CA LEU A 48 -2.86 -8.35 -14.47
C LEU A 48 -4.03 -8.23 -13.47
N GLN A 49 -3.73 -7.93 -12.21
CA GLN A 49 -4.77 -7.76 -11.19
C GLN A 49 -5.68 -6.58 -11.55
N ILE A 50 -5.09 -5.50 -12.04
CA ILE A 50 -5.86 -4.32 -12.45
C ILE A 50 -6.77 -4.67 -13.63
N GLU A 51 -6.24 -5.36 -14.63
CA GLU A 51 -7.01 -5.73 -15.81
C GLU A 51 -8.15 -6.67 -15.49
N LYS A 52 -7.95 -7.56 -14.52
CA LYS A 52 -8.99 -8.49 -14.10
C LYS A 52 -10.05 -7.82 -13.22
N GLY A 53 -9.80 -6.60 -12.79
CA GLY A 53 -10.75 -5.88 -11.94
C GLY A 53 -10.96 -6.47 -10.56
N VAL A 54 -9.92 -7.09 -9.99
CA VAL A 54 -10.05 -7.74 -8.70
C VAL A 54 -10.36 -6.74 -7.60
N ASP A 55 -11.05 -7.21 -6.55
CA ASP A 55 -11.30 -6.38 -5.38
C ASP A 55 -10.09 -6.42 -4.44
N PHE A 56 -10.14 -5.60 -3.37
CA PHE A 56 -9.03 -5.55 -2.42
C PHE A 56 -8.80 -6.89 -1.73
N GLU A 57 -9.89 -7.61 -1.43
CA GLU A 57 -9.76 -8.91 -0.80
C GLU A 57 -8.93 -9.86 -1.68
N THR A 58 -9.24 -9.91 -2.96
CA THR A 58 -8.52 -10.77 -3.90
C THR A 58 -7.09 -10.28 -4.11
N LEU A 59 -6.91 -8.96 -4.24
CA LEU A 59 -5.59 -8.38 -4.44
C LEU A 59 -4.63 -8.86 -3.35
N PHE A 60 -5.05 -8.77 -2.09
CA PHE A 60 -4.18 -9.15 -0.99
C PHE A 60 -4.11 -10.65 -0.78
N SER A 61 -5.20 -11.40 -1.07
CA SER A 61 -5.14 -12.86 -0.91
C SER A 61 -4.23 -13.51 -1.93
N GLU A 62 -4.08 -12.89 -3.11
CA GLU A 62 -3.20 -13.40 -4.16
C GLU A 62 -1.85 -12.73 -4.19
N ALA A 63 -1.58 -11.84 -3.25
CA ALA A 63 -0.27 -11.16 -3.18
C ALA A 63 0.83 -12.20 -3.05
N PRO A 64 1.87 -12.12 -3.91
CA PRO A 64 2.93 -13.14 -3.88
C PRO A 64 3.63 -13.24 -2.54
N GLN A 65 3.89 -12.11 -1.90
CA GLN A 65 4.53 -12.14 -0.58
C GLN A 65 4.37 -10.79 0.10
N MET A 66 3.53 -10.75 1.14
CA MET A 66 3.43 -9.55 1.97
C MET A 66 4.78 -9.29 2.64
N ASN A 67 5.20 -8.03 2.62
CA ASN A 67 6.49 -7.68 3.18
C ASN A 67 6.45 -7.81 4.71
N PRO A 68 7.38 -8.56 5.30
CA PRO A 68 7.38 -8.70 6.78
C PRO A 68 7.60 -7.35 7.48
N ASN A 69 8.24 -6.38 6.83
CA ASN A 69 8.42 -5.06 7.44
C ASN A 69 7.15 -4.22 7.41
N ALA A 70 6.07 -4.71 6.79
CA ALA A 70 4.79 -3.99 6.83
C ALA A 70 4.32 -3.77 8.27
N ALA A 71 4.66 -4.68 9.18
CA ALA A 71 4.30 -4.51 10.60
C ALA A 71 4.97 -3.29 11.24
N LYS A 72 5.98 -2.72 10.61
CA LYS A 72 6.61 -1.48 11.09
C LYS A 72 5.85 -0.23 10.67
N ILE A 73 4.83 -0.37 9.82
CA ILE A 73 3.99 0.76 9.44
C ILE A 73 3.13 1.12 10.64
N THR A 74 3.25 2.35 11.11
CA THR A 74 2.51 2.82 12.29
C THR A 74 1.93 4.19 12.01
N GLY A 75 1.04 4.61 12.90
CA GLY A 75 0.47 5.95 12.85
C GLY A 75 -0.99 5.93 12.48
N VAL A 76 -1.55 7.12 12.31
CA VAL A 76 -2.98 7.29 12.08
C VAL A 76 -3.25 7.47 10.58
N ILE A 77 -4.25 6.77 10.09
CA ILE A 77 -4.78 6.96 8.74
C ILE A 77 -6.29 6.68 8.80
N CYS A 78 -7.07 7.51 8.14
CA CYS A 78 -8.54 7.37 8.15
C CYS A 78 -9.10 7.29 9.56
N GLY A 79 -8.50 8.03 10.49
CA GLY A 79 -9.00 8.12 11.86
C GLY A 79 -8.66 6.95 12.77
N VAL A 80 -7.85 6.00 12.31
CA VAL A 80 -7.48 4.84 13.13
C VAL A 80 -5.97 4.65 13.11
N ARG A 81 -5.44 4.03 14.18
CA ARG A 81 -4.03 3.66 14.23
C ARG A 81 -3.86 2.31 13.54
N VAL A 82 -3.02 2.28 12.50
CA VAL A 82 -2.88 1.07 11.68
C VAL A 82 -2.36 -0.10 12.51
N GLU A 83 -1.48 0.16 13.47
CA GLU A 83 -0.91 -0.91 14.29
C GLU A 83 -1.92 -1.53 15.25
N GLN A 84 -3.09 -0.90 15.41
CA GLN A 84 -4.13 -1.39 16.33
C GLN A 84 -5.30 -2.04 15.61
N ILE A 85 -5.23 -2.17 14.29
CA ILE A 85 -6.32 -2.77 13.52
C ILE A 85 -6.28 -4.29 13.69
N ASP A 86 -7.37 -4.88 14.17
CA ASP A 86 -7.44 -6.31 14.45
C ASP A 86 -7.68 -7.15 13.21
N ASP A 87 -8.52 -6.68 12.30
CA ASP A 87 -8.84 -7.45 11.08
C ASP A 87 -7.64 -7.44 10.13
N PRO A 88 -7.08 -8.61 9.79
CA PRO A 88 -5.87 -8.65 8.97
C PRO A 88 -6.01 -8.00 7.60
N LEU A 89 -7.16 -8.20 6.93
CA LEU A 89 -7.35 -7.61 5.61
C LEU A 89 -7.50 -6.10 5.70
N MET A 90 -8.28 -5.63 6.66
CA MET A 90 -8.43 -4.19 6.86
C MET A 90 -7.06 -3.57 7.16
N GLN A 91 -6.25 -4.23 7.99
CA GLN A 91 -4.92 -3.72 8.30
C GLN A 91 -4.07 -3.59 7.03
N LYS A 92 -4.12 -4.60 6.16
CA LYS A 92 -3.34 -4.55 4.90
C LYS A 92 -3.79 -3.38 4.02
N ILE A 93 -5.09 -3.15 3.94
CA ILE A 93 -5.64 -2.04 3.16
C ILE A 93 -5.16 -0.72 3.76
N ARG A 94 -5.21 -0.59 5.07
CA ARG A 94 -4.80 0.65 5.73
C ARG A 94 -3.28 0.85 5.68
N TRP A 95 -2.50 -0.24 5.66
CA TRP A 95 -1.06 -0.11 5.40
C TRP A 95 -0.83 0.58 4.05
N LEU A 96 -1.55 0.14 3.01
CA LEU A 96 -1.39 0.76 1.70
C LEU A 96 -1.81 2.23 1.72
N ASP A 97 -2.96 2.52 2.34
CA ASP A 97 -3.40 3.90 2.47
C ASP A 97 -2.34 4.76 3.18
N LYS A 98 -1.73 4.21 4.23
CA LYS A 98 -0.71 4.95 4.99
C LYS A 98 0.52 5.22 4.15
N LEU A 99 0.97 4.23 3.38
CA LEU A 99 2.14 4.42 2.52
C LEU A 99 1.90 5.52 1.48
N VAL A 100 0.72 5.53 0.86
CA VAL A 100 0.38 6.56 -0.10
C VAL A 100 0.27 7.93 0.58
N ASP A 101 -0.28 7.97 1.79
CA ASP A 101 -0.36 9.21 2.56
C ASP A 101 1.03 9.76 2.87
N GLU A 102 1.97 8.88 3.22
CA GLU A 102 3.34 9.30 3.51
C GLU A 102 4.04 9.84 2.26
N LEU A 103 3.76 9.24 1.09
CA LEU A 103 4.23 9.79 -0.17
C LEU A 103 3.70 11.21 -0.35
N ALA A 104 2.40 11.39 -0.17
CA ALA A 104 1.78 12.69 -0.37
C ALA A 104 2.29 13.74 0.61
N LYS A 105 2.80 13.30 1.77
CA LYS A 105 3.35 14.22 2.76
C LYS A 105 4.83 14.50 2.57
N GLY A 106 5.42 13.97 1.50
CA GLY A 106 6.80 14.28 1.15
C GLY A 106 7.85 13.44 1.84
N LYS A 107 7.46 12.36 2.52
CA LYS A 107 8.44 11.52 3.20
C LYS A 107 9.36 10.87 2.17
N PRO A 108 10.68 10.76 2.44
CA PRO A 108 11.60 10.09 1.52
C PRO A 108 11.23 8.62 1.36
N MET A 109 11.39 8.10 0.14
CA MET A 109 11.01 6.73 -0.18
C MET A 109 11.66 5.72 0.78
N GLU A 110 12.93 5.90 1.09
CA GLU A 110 13.65 4.97 1.97
C GLU A 110 13.01 4.85 3.35
N LYS A 111 12.42 5.95 3.83
CA LYS A 111 11.72 5.91 5.13
C LYS A 111 10.33 5.32 5.00
N ILE A 112 9.66 5.58 3.89
CA ILE A 112 8.34 5.01 3.64
C ILE A 112 8.43 3.48 3.60
N LEU A 113 9.43 2.96 2.92
CA LEU A 113 9.58 1.52 2.74
C LEU A 113 10.16 0.80 3.96
N ARG A 114 10.62 1.55 4.99
CA ARG A 114 11.18 0.97 6.21
C ARG A 114 12.23 -0.09 5.90
N THR A 115 13.05 0.20 4.89
CA THR A 115 14.05 -0.74 4.43
C THR A 115 15.46 -0.36 4.81
N GLN A 116 15.66 0.77 5.53
CA GLN A 116 17.00 1.13 5.88
C GLN A 116 17.54 0.15 6.87
N ILE A 117 18.62 -0.21 6.58
CA ILE A 117 19.16 -1.32 7.20
C ILE A 117 20.27 -0.90 8.09
N THR A 118 20.10 -0.71 7.87
CA THR A 118 20.78 -0.54 8.22
C THR A 118 21.85 -0.72 8.41
N ARG A 119 22.06 -0.48 8.03
CA ARG A 119 22.89 -0.62 8.00
C ARG A 119 23.67 -0.59 8.54
N ARG A 120 24.02 -0.55 8.58
CA ARG A 120 24.82 -0.59 8.84
C ARG A 120 25.49 -0.52 9.20
N GLY A 121 25.66 -0.36 9.21
CA GLY A 121 26.28 -0.28 9.33
C GLY A 121 26.70 -0.19 9.45
N ASN A 122 26.60 0.01 9.12
CA ASN A 122 26.98 0.07 9.24
C ASN A 122 27.20 0.06 9.49
#